data_d0f021d8c6232dfcc55374f206d11522
#
_entry.id   d0f021d8c6232dfcc55374f206d11522
#
_cell.length_a   1.000
_cell.length_b   1.000
_cell.length_c   1.000
_cell.angle_alpha   90.00
_cell.angle_beta   90.00
_cell.angle_gamma   90.00
#
_symmetry.space_group_name_H-M   'P 1'
#
loop_
_entity.id
_entity.type
_entity.pdbx_description
1 polymer ?
#
loop_
_entity_poly.entity_id
_entity_poly.type
_entity_poly.pdbx_seq_one_letter_code
_entity_poly.pdbx_strand_id
1 'polypeptide(L)'
;IKYNLNENTSLNYFFSYDKDLKYSNLDQLGIDFGINNFFTNISYFIEHNDLEEKESIKNKSTYKLNNENNLTFEISKDLNENFTQYYDLIYTYETDCLSLNLNYNNTFSRDGSLEPNKSLTFLIKIIPFTELGVPNVGELISN
;
A
#
# COMPACT_ATOMS: atom_id res chain seq x y z
N ILE A 1 4.34 -13.53 -12.75
CA ILE A 1 5.28 -13.34 -13.86
C ILE A 1 5.89 -11.95 -13.73
N LYS A 2 7.22 -11.86 -13.81
CA LYS A 2 7.92 -10.57 -13.83
C LYS A 2 8.80 -10.48 -15.06
N TYR A 3 8.73 -9.35 -15.78
CA TYR A 3 9.51 -9.06 -16.96
C TYR A 3 10.26 -7.73 -16.79
N ASN A 4 11.58 -7.77 -16.84
CA ASN A 4 12.42 -6.58 -16.74
C ASN A 4 12.57 -5.95 -18.13
N LEU A 5 12.06 -4.74 -18.29
CA LEU A 5 12.20 -3.95 -19.53
C LEU A 5 13.61 -3.35 -19.65
N ASN A 6 14.13 -2.88 -18.53
CA ASN A 6 15.49 -2.36 -18.37
C ASN A 6 15.90 -2.42 -16.89
N GLU A 7 17.07 -1.87 -16.54
CA GLU A 7 17.59 -1.88 -15.16
C GLU A 7 16.66 -1.16 -14.16
N ASN A 8 15.86 -0.22 -14.63
CA ASN A 8 15.04 0.66 -13.78
C ASN A 8 13.54 0.39 -13.90
N THR A 9 13.11 -0.49 -14.82
CA THR A 9 11.69 -0.68 -15.11
C THR A 9 11.37 -2.15 -15.27
N SER A 10 10.35 -2.62 -14.56
CA SER A 10 9.81 -3.96 -14.72
C SER A 10 8.29 -3.96 -14.80
N LEU A 11 7.76 -4.92 -15.56
CA LEU A 11 6.35 -5.28 -15.57
C LEU A 11 6.16 -6.51 -14.71
N ASN A 12 5.10 -6.54 -13.94
CA ASN A 12 4.69 -7.71 -13.19
C ASN A 12 3.23 -8.04 -13.45
N TYR A 13 2.94 -9.32 -13.58
CA TYR A 13 1.59 -9.84 -13.71
C TYR A 13 1.42 -10.96 -12.68
N PHE A 14 0.38 -10.84 -11.87
CA PHE A 14 -0.04 -11.82 -10.90
C PHE A 14 -1.51 -12.18 -11.15
N PHE A 15 -1.84 -13.45 -10.98
CA PHE A 15 -3.21 -13.93 -11.05
C PHE A 15 -3.45 -14.99 -9.97
N SER A 16 -4.68 -15.08 -9.52
CA SER A 16 -5.14 -16.07 -8.56
C SER A 16 -6.43 -16.70 -9.03
N TYR A 17 -6.52 -18.02 -9.03
CA TYR A 17 -7.72 -18.78 -9.39
C TYR A 17 -8.48 -19.23 -8.14
N ASP A 18 -9.76 -19.52 -8.34
CA ASP A 18 -10.56 -20.21 -7.35
C ASP A 18 -10.08 -21.65 -7.14
N LYS A 19 -10.61 -22.34 -6.12
CA LYS A 19 -10.23 -23.72 -5.79
C LYS A 19 -10.51 -24.72 -6.92
N ASP A 20 -11.51 -24.43 -7.73
CA ASP A 20 -11.94 -25.29 -8.83
C ASP A 20 -11.26 -24.93 -10.16
N LEU A 21 -10.40 -23.91 -10.20
CA LEU A 21 -9.69 -23.38 -11.37
C LEU A 21 -10.63 -22.98 -12.53
N LYS A 22 -11.85 -22.58 -12.22
CA LYS A 22 -12.86 -22.21 -13.22
C LYS A 22 -12.75 -20.79 -13.70
N TYR A 23 -12.38 -19.88 -12.80
CA TYR A 23 -12.22 -18.45 -13.11
C TYR A 23 -11.13 -17.81 -12.24
N SER A 24 -10.58 -16.71 -12.73
CA SER A 24 -9.63 -15.91 -11.96
C SER A 24 -10.38 -15.12 -10.87
N ASN A 25 -9.89 -15.19 -9.63
CA ASN A 25 -10.42 -14.37 -8.53
C ASN A 25 -9.76 -13.00 -8.49
N LEU A 26 -8.52 -12.92 -8.96
CA LEU A 26 -7.73 -11.70 -8.92
C LEU A 26 -6.74 -11.70 -10.08
N ASP A 27 -6.78 -10.65 -10.86
CA ASP A 27 -5.76 -10.30 -11.84
C ASP A 27 -5.10 -8.99 -11.43
N GLN A 28 -3.77 -8.96 -11.45
CA GLN A 28 -2.99 -7.77 -11.15
C GLN A 28 -1.94 -7.54 -12.23
N LEU A 29 -1.96 -6.35 -12.81
CA LEU A 29 -0.91 -5.86 -13.69
C LEU A 29 -0.19 -4.71 -13.01
N GLY A 30 1.14 -4.81 -12.88
CA GLY A 30 1.96 -3.82 -12.19
C GLY A 30 3.13 -3.33 -13.04
N ILE A 31 3.51 -2.08 -12.83
CA ILE A 31 4.72 -1.47 -13.37
C ILE A 31 5.54 -0.95 -12.20
N ASP A 32 6.79 -1.41 -12.09
CA ASP A 32 7.79 -0.85 -11.18
C ASP A 32 8.72 0.05 -11.97
N PHE A 33 8.98 1.22 -11.44
CA PHE A 33 9.92 2.18 -12.01
C PHE A 33 10.78 2.80 -10.93
N GLY A 34 12.10 2.88 -11.17
CA GLY A 34 13.04 3.51 -10.24
C GLY A 34 14.04 4.40 -10.96
N ILE A 35 14.28 5.58 -10.42
CA ILE A 35 15.33 6.48 -10.89
C ILE A 35 15.99 7.18 -9.70
N ASN A 36 17.30 7.06 -9.57
CA ASN A 36 18.04 7.60 -8.43
C ASN A 36 17.42 7.17 -7.08
N ASN A 37 16.90 8.15 -6.35
CA ASN A 37 16.31 7.96 -5.03
C ASN A 37 14.78 7.79 -5.07
N PHE A 38 14.16 7.82 -6.25
CA PHE A 38 12.73 7.70 -6.41
C PHE A 38 12.36 6.33 -6.97
N PHE A 39 11.41 5.66 -6.31
CA PHE A 39 10.85 4.36 -6.72
C PHE A 39 9.34 4.45 -6.71
N THR A 40 8.71 3.93 -7.74
CA THR A 40 7.25 3.89 -7.80
C THR A 40 6.76 2.56 -8.36
N ASN A 41 5.68 2.07 -7.79
CA ASN A 41 4.89 0.95 -8.30
C ASN A 41 3.49 1.47 -8.61
N ILE A 42 3.00 1.16 -9.80
CA ILE A 42 1.61 1.38 -10.18
C ILE A 42 1.02 0.01 -10.49
N SER A 43 -0.05 -0.36 -9.81
CA SER A 43 -0.71 -1.65 -9.97
C SER A 43 -2.18 -1.48 -10.25
N TYR A 44 -2.66 -2.14 -11.29
CA TYR A 44 -4.07 -2.26 -11.63
C TYR A 44 -4.56 -3.64 -11.22
N PHE A 45 -5.71 -3.69 -10.57
CA PHE A 45 -6.32 -4.89 -10.03
C PHE A 45 -7.70 -5.08 -10.61
N ILE A 46 -8.02 -6.33 -10.97
CA ILE A 46 -9.37 -6.79 -11.27
C ILE A 46 -9.69 -7.92 -10.30
N GLU A 47 -10.66 -7.70 -9.43
CA GLU A 47 -11.19 -8.71 -8.51
C GLU A 47 -12.50 -9.23 -9.05
N HIS A 48 -12.58 -10.53 -9.32
CA HIS A 48 -13.77 -11.20 -9.79
C HIS A 48 -14.47 -11.87 -8.61
N ASN A 49 -15.61 -11.34 -8.22
CA ASN A 49 -16.52 -11.95 -7.25
C ASN A 49 -17.77 -12.45 -7.95
N ASP A 50 -18.50 -13.39 -7.34
CA ASP A 50 -19.72 -13.98 -7.91
C ASP A 50 -20.81 -12.95 -8.27
N LEU A 51 -20.73 -11.74 -7.73
CA LEU A 51 -21.74 -10.70 -7.87
C LEU A 51 -21.26 -9.48 -8.66
N GLU A 52 -19.99 -9.15 -8.60
CA GLU A 52 -19.43 -7.92 -9.16
C GLU A 52 -17.96 -8.11 -9.57
N GLU A 53 -17.59 -7.46 -10.66
CA GLU A 53 -16.19 -7.23 -11.02
C GLU A 53 -15.76 -5.88 -10.45
N LYS A 54 -14.69 -5.89 -9.68
CA LYS A 54 -14.17 -4.71 -9.01
C LYS A 54 -12.80 -4.34 -9.55
N GLU A 55 -12.70 -3.15 -10.10
CA GLU A 55 -11.46 -2.61 -10.63
C GLU A 55 -10.88 -1.57 -9.70
N SER A 56 -9.57 -1.64 -9.47
CA SER A 56 -8.86 -0.65 -8.67
C SER A 56 -7.47 -0.38 -9.20
N ILE A 57 -6.98 0.82 -8.93
CA ILE A 57 -5.60 1.22 -9.20
C ILE A 57 -4.93 1.66 -7.90
N LYS A 58 -3.71 1.15 -7.69
CA LYS A 58 -2.85 1.54 -6.56
C LYS A 58 -1.56 2.13 -7.08
N ASN A 59 -1.12 3.20 -6.44
CA ASN A 59 0.23 3.74 -6.62
C ASN A 59 0.93 3.76 -5.28
N LYS A 60 2.17 3.27 -5.27
CA LYS A 60 3.08 3.37 -4.14
C LYS A 60 4.38 3.99 -4.61
N SER A 61 4.68 5.17 -4.12
CA SER A 61 5.87 5.94 -4.47
C SER A 61 6.73 6.18 -3.24
N THR A 62 8.01 5.82 -3.32
CA THR A 62 8.98 5.99 -2.24
C THR A 62 10.11 6.90 -2.70
N TYR A 63 10.39 7.90 -1.91
CA TYR A 63 11.55 8.77 -2.07
C TYR A 63 12.54 8.54 -0.93
N LYS A 64 13.76 8.12 -1.26
CA LYS A 64 14.87 7.99 -0.32
C LYS A 64 15.51 9.36 -0.09
N LEU A 65 15.28 9.93 1.09
CA LEU A 65 15.90 11.19 1.50
C LEU A 65 17.42 11.03 1.70
N ASN A 66 17.81 9.91 2.31
CA ASN A 66 19.18 9.44 2.48
C ASN A 66 19.17 7.91 2.75
N ASN A 67 20.29 7.35 3.19
CA ASN A 67 20.41 5.91 3.44
C ASN A 67 19.54 5.41 4.60
N GLU A 68 19.17 6.29 5.52
CA GLU A 68 18.41 5.95 6.73
C GLU A 68 16.95 6.40 6.66
N ASN A 69 16.62 7.35 5.77
CA ASN A 69 15.33 8.02 5.77
C ASN A 69 14.59 7.84 4.44
N ASN A 70 13.35 7.36 4.53
CA ASN A 70 12.47 7.18 3.40
C ASN A 70 11.12 7.86 3.64
N LEU A 71 10.55 8.43 2.59
CA LEU A 71 9.19 8.92 2.58
C LEU A 71 8.41 8.13 1.52
N THR A 72 7.32 7.48 1.93
CA THR A 72 6.46 6.71 1.03
C THR A 72 5.06 7.32 1.01
N PHE A 73 4.54 7.50 -0.18
CA PHE A 73 3.16 7.86 -0.42
C PHE A 73 2.46 6.69 -1.12
N GLU A 74 1.30 6.30 -0.62
CA GLU A 74 0.46 5.27 -1.22
C GLU A 74 -0.96 5.77 -1.39
N ILE A 75 -1.58 5.48 -2.53
CA ILE A 75 -2.97 5.82 -2.83
C ILE A 75 -3.65 4.65 -3.52
N SER A 76 -4.90 4.38 -3.16
CA SER A 76 -5.77 3.42 -3.83
C SER A 76 -7.06 4.08 -4.28
N LYS A 77 -7.45 3.80 -5.53
CA LYS A 77 -8.67 4.30 -6.14
C LYS A 77 -9.49 3.16 -6.71
N ASP A 78 -10.77 3.14 -6.39
CA ASP A 78 -11.77 2.31 -7.03
C ASP A 78 -12.15 2.98 -8.36
N LEU A 79 -12.05 2.22 -9.47
CA LEU A 79 -12.31 2.75 -10.82
C LEU A 79 -13.78 2.61 -11.21
N ASN A 80 -14.49 1.61 -10.70
CA ASN A 80 -15.92 1.40 -10.98
C ASN A 80 -16.74 2.57 -10.40
N GLU A 81 -16.41 2.97 -9.18
CA GLU A 81 -17.10 4.05 -8.47
C GLU A 81 -16.43 5.43 -8.63
N ASN A 82 -15.27 5.48 -9.30
CA ASN A 82 -14.42 6.68 -9.43
C ASN A 82 -14.10 7.34 -8.08
N PHE A 83 -13.74 6.54 -7.09
CA PHE A 83 -13.66 6.90 -5.70
C PHE A 83 -12.28 6.58 -5.10
N THR A 84 -11.68 7.51 -4.37
CA THR A 84 -10.44 7.25 -3.63
C THR A 84 -10.75 6.46 -2.37
N GLN A 85 -10.16 5.27 -2.23
CA GLN A 85 -10.37 4.39 -1.08
C GLN A 85 -9.55 4.85 0.12
N TYR A 86 -8.27 5.11 -0.10
CA TYR A 86 -7.37 5.61 0.94
C TYR A 86 -6.14 6.30 0.34
N TYR A 87 -5.45 7.05 1.19
CA TYR A 87 -4.06 7.39 1.01
C TYR A 87 -3.28 7.27 2.32
N ASP A 88 -2.01 6.87 2.19
CA ASP A 88 -1.03 6.74 3.25
C ASP A 88 0.16 7.63 2.99
N LEU A 89 0.66 8.25 4.04
CA LEU A 89 1.95 8.92 4.05
C LEU A 89 2.80 8.29 5.15
N ILE A 90 3.90 7.63 4.75
CA ILE A 90 4.73 6.85 5.64
C ILE A 90 6.14 7.44 5.64
N TYR A 91 6.59 7.85 6.81
CA TYR A 91 7.99 8.18 7.04
C TYR A 91 8.67 7.05 7.79
N THR A 92 9.81 6.59 7.26
CA THR A 92 10.62 5.52 7.85
C THR A 92 12.02 6.04 8.11
N TYR A 93 12.49 5.89 9.35
CA TYR A 93 13.89 6.06 9.75
C TYR A 93 14.43 4.71 10.17
N GLU A 94 15.55 4.28 9.59
CA GLU A 94 16.13 2.96 9.83
C GLU A 94 17.65 3.04 9.94
N THR A 95 18.17 2.47 11.03
CA THR A 95 19.59 2.27 11.30
C THR A 95 19.85 0.80 11.62
N ASP A 96 21.11 0.42 11.86
CA ASP A 96 21.47 -0.95 12.18
C ASP A 96 20.79 -1.49 13.46
N CYS A 97 20.38 -0.63 14.38
CA CYS A 97 19.82 -1.03 15.67
C CYS A 97 18.42 -0.47 15.97
N LEU A 98 17.89 0.44 15.13
CA LEU A 98 16.61 1.09 15.36
C LEU A 98 15.86 1.30 14.05
N SER A 99 14.58 0.95 14.04
CA SER A 99 13.64 1.32 12.98
C SER A 99 12.46 2.09 13.59
N LEU A 100 12.19 3.27 13.05
CA LEU A 100 11.02 4.09 13.38
C LEU A 100 10.13 4.19 12.15
N ASN A 101 8.84 4.00 12.34
CA ASN A 101 7.85 4.14 11.27
C ASN A 101 6.73 5.05 11.77
N LEU A 102 6.47 6.13 11.04
CA LEU A 102 5.35 7.03 11.26
C LEU A 102 4.43 6.94 10.06
N ASN A 103 3.21 6.45 10.26
CA ASN A 103 2.22 6.30 9.21
C ASN A 103 0.99 7.17 9.49
N TYR A 104 0.69 8.08 8.57
CA TYR A 104 -0.57 8.80 8.50
C TYR A 104 -1.45 8.17 7.42
N ASN A 105 -2.56 7.59 7.84
CA ASN A 105 -3.57 6.99 6.97
C ASN A 105 -4.84 7.83 6.94
N ASN A 106 -5.45 7.96 5.77
CA ASN A 106 -6.78 8.52 5.60
C ASN A 106 -7.59 7.62 4.67
N THR A 107 -8.56 6.93 5.25
CA THR A 107 -9.46 6.01 4.55
C THR A 107 -10.82 6.65 4.38
N PHE A 108 -11.34 6.58 3.16
CA PHE A 108 -12.64 7.14 2.81
C PHE A 108 -13.69 6.03 2.78
N SER A 109 -14.89 6.35 3.25
CA SER A 109 -16.05 5.46 3.14
C SER A 109 -16.76 5.69 1.81
N ARG A 110 -17.26 4.63 1.20
CA ARG A 110 -18.12 4.67 0.00
C ARG A 110 -19.43 5.45 0.27
N ASP A 111 -19.95 5.34 1.49
CA ASP A 111 -21.09 6.13 1.93
C ASP A 111 -20.60 7.55 2.30
N GLY A 112 -20.90 8.51 1.44
CA GLY A 112 -20.51 9.91 1.64
C GLY A 112 -21.11 10.57 2.89
N SER A 113 -21.98 9.87 3.64
CA SER A 113 -22.49 10.29 4.94
C SER A 113 -21.51 10.03 6.09
N LEU A 114 -20.49 9.19 5.88
CA LEU A 114 -19.47 8.86 6.87
C LEU A 114 -18.23 9.75 6.70
N GLU A 115 -17.77 10.31 7.81
CA GLU A 115 -16.51 11.06 7.82
C GLU A 115 -15.32 10.13 7.49
N PRO A 116 -14.29 10.64 6.78
CA PRO A 116 -13.07 9.90 6.53
C PRO A 116 -12.41 9.45 7.84
N ASN A 117 -12.02 8.19 7.90
CA ASN A 117 -11.27 7.68 9.06
C ASN A 117 -9.79 8.05 8.92
N LYS A 118 -9.30 8.87 9.84
CA LYS A 118 -7.91 9.32 9.88
C LYS A 118 -7.20 8.66 11.05
N SER A 119 -6.04 8.09 10.78
CA SER A 119 -5.21 7.47 11.81
C SER A 119 -3.75 7.90 11.69
N LEU A 120 -3.09 8.00 12.83
CA LEU A 120 -1.65 8.21 12.93
C LEU A 120 -1.07 7.06 13.75
N THR A 121 -0.19 6.27 13.14
CA THR A 121 0.43 5.12 13.78
C THR A 121 1.93 5.36 13.91
N PHE A 122 2.46 5.07 15.07
CA PHE A 122 3.87 5.14 15.36
C PHE A 122 4.38 3.78 15.80
N LEU A 123 5.39 3.25 15.11
CA LEU A 123 6.02 1.97 15.39
C LEU A 123 7.52 2.17 15.64
N ILE A 124 8.00 1.65 16.76
CA ILE A 124 9.43 1.57 17.10
C ILE A 124 9.82 0.10 17.13
N LYS A 125 10.86 -0.25 16.38
CA LYS A 125 11.48 -1.56 16.39
C LYS A 125 12.95 -1.44 16.78
N ILE A 126 13.34 -2.09 17.86
CA ILE A 126 14.74 -2.15 18.33
C ILE A 126 15.32 -3.47 17.86
N ILE A 127 16.31 -3.40 16.99
CA ILE A 127 16.98 -4.55 16.38
C ILE A 127 18.27 -4.82 17.18
N PRO A 128 18.55 -6.04 17.66
CA PRO A 128 17.85 -7.31 17.45
C PRO A 128 16.81 -7.67 18.52
N PHE A 129 16.47 -6.79 19.45
CA PHE A 129 15.82 -7.18 20.70
C PHE A 129 14.29 -7.32 20.65
N THR A 130 13.55 -6.31 20.15
CA THR A 130 12.09 -6.33 20.22
C THR A 130 11.44 -5.31 19.30
N GLU A 131 10.18 -5.53 19.03
CA GLU A 131 9.29 -4.60 18.34
C GLU A 131 8.29 -4.03 19.34
N LEU A 132 8.25 -2.70 19.46
CA LEU A 132 7.30 -1.97 20.29
C LEU A 132 6.36 -1.19 19.35
N GLY A 133 5.12 -1.64 19.23
CA GLY A 133 4.06 -0.96 18.51
C GLY A 133 3.05 -0.35 19.46
N VAL A 134 2.62 0.87 19.21
CA VAL A 134 1.44 1.44 19.83
C VAL A 134 0.27 1.14 18.90
N PRO A 135 -0.65 0.25 19.27
CA PRO A 135 -1.85 0.02 18.46
C PRO A 135 -2.65 1.33 18.37
N ASN A 136 -3.35 1.46 17.29
CA ASN A 136 -4.13 2.63 16.90
C ASN A 136 -4.83 3.27 18.11
N VAL A 137 -4.50 4.50 18.45
CA VAL A 137 -5.06 5.22 19.62
C VAL A 137 -6.59 5.35 19.52
N GLY A 138 -7.16 5.19 18.31
CA GLY A 138 -8.60 5.19 18.08
C GLY A 138 -9.35 3.99 18.69
N GLU A 139 -8.70 2.82 18.86
CA GLU A 139 -9.34 1.65 19.49
C GLU A 139 -9.35 1.71 21.02
N LEU A 140 -8.50 2.54 21.62
CA LEU A 140 -8.42 2.69 23.09
C LEU A 140 -9.47 3.66 23.67
N ILE A 141 -10.22 4.39 22.84
CA ILE A 141 -11.17 5.42 23.25
C ILE A 141 -12.64 4.96 23.08
N SER A 142 -12.87 3.76 22.52
CA SER A 142 -14.23 3.22 22.29
C SER A 142 -14.67 2.20 23.34
N ASN A 143 -14.50 2.52 24.63
CA ASN A 143 -15.16 1.82 25.72
C ASN A 143 -15.95 2.80 26.58
#